data_f62d4280c98624205b43b90617b4d957
#
_entry.id   f62d4280c98624205b43b90617b4d957
#
_cell.length_a   1.000
_cell.length_b   1.000
_cell.length_c   1.000
_cell.angle_alpha   90.00
_cell.angle_beta   90.00
_cell.angle_gamma   90.00
#
_symmetry.space_group_name_H-M   'P 1'
#
loop_
_entity.id
_entity.type
_entity.pdbx_description
1 polymer ?
#
loop_
_entity_poly.entity_id
_entity_poly.type
_entity_poly.pdbx_seq_one_letter_code
_entity_poly.pdbx_strand_id
1 'polypeptide(L)'
;PTPKVAPPGPEDARRSVTDLLRDPRLRAIFLFSGLLATGWDLYAFVMPIYGTRIGLSPSVIGIVMSSFALATFVVRLFMPLVARRVSEWTVVCAALVIAGLAYSLFPLVTPVPLLIALSFLLGIGLGCAQPMIMAVLYSASPPGRQGEVVGVRTTLMNASHTFLPLLFGAVGAALGIGTVFWAMAAMLMAGGWLANRRR
;
A
#
# COMPACT_ATOMS: atom_id res chain seq x y z
N PRO A 1 -34.28 13.38 2.13
CA PRO A 1 -34.09 13.82 3.49
C PRO A 1 -32.84 13.17 4.04
N THR A 2 -31.76 13.97 4.15
CA THR A 2 -30.52 13.56 4.79
C THR A 2 -30.81 13.28 6.28
N PRO A 3 -30.44 12.13 6.84
CA PRO A 3 -30.60 11.88 8.26
C PRO A 3 -29.79 12.94 9.03
N LYS A 4 -30.48 13.70 9.90
CA LYS A 4 -29.82 14.63 10.83
C LYS A 4 -28.92 13.78 11.74
N VAL A 5 -27.61 13.91 11.57
CA VAL A 5 -26.64 13.39 12.53
C VAL A 5 -26.89 14.13 13.84
N ALA A 6 -27.24 13.41 14.90
CA ALA A 6 -27.39 13.99 16.22
C ALA A 6 -26.07 14.66 16.65
N PRO A 7 -26.10 15.80 17.32
CA PRO A 7 -24.88 16.44 17.83
C PRO A 7 -24.15 15.48 18.78
N PRO A 8 -22.80 15.44 18.74
CA PRO A 8 -22.01 14.55 19.59
C PRO A 8 -22.34 14.81 21.07
N GLY A 9 -22.64 13.74 21.79
CA GLY A 9 -22.92 13.82 23.22
C GLY A 9 -21.67 14.18 24.03
N PRO A 10 -21.83 14.60 25.31
CA PRO A 10 -20.68 14.97 26.17
C PRO A 10 -19.65 13.85 26.37
N GLU A 11 -20.02 12.61 26.16
CA GLU A 11 -19.11 11.44 26.20
C GLU A 11 -18.23 11.33 24.94
N ASP A 12 -18.71 11.80 23.79
CA ASP A 12 -17.93 11.79 22.55
C ASP A 12 -16.80 12.83 22.58
N ALA A 13 -16.97 13.92 23.33
CA ALA A 13 -15.95 14.96 23.51
C ALA A 13 -14.72 14.48 24.32
N ARG A 14 -14.81 13.37 25.06
CA ARG A 14 -13.71 12.80 25.86
C ARG A 14 -12.93 11.68 25.15
N ARG A 15 -13.40 11.23 23.98
CA ARG A 15 -12.75 10.16 23.21
C ARG A 15 -11.63 10.74 22.37
N SER A 16 -10.40 10.54 22.82
CA SER A 16 -9.20 11.03 22.14
C SER A 16 -8.87 10.19 20.87
N VAL A 17 -8.28 10.84 19.87
CA VAL A 17 -7.70 10.18 18.68
C VAL A 17 -6.65 9.13 19.10
N THR A 18 -5.98 9.34 20.25
CA THR A 18 -5.02 8.38 20.82
C THR A 18 -5.63 7.03 21.17
N ASP A 19 -6.94 6.98 21.46
CA ASP A 19 -7.64 5.73 21.76
C ASP A 19 -7.72 4.84 20.51
N LEU A 20 -7.88 5.44 19.33
CA LEU A 20 -7.87 4.73 18.05
C LEU A 20 -6.49 4.11 17.76
N LEU A 21 -5.42 4.79 18.16
CA LEU A 21 -4.05 4.29 18.01
C LEU A 21 -3.68 3.22 19.06
N ARG A 22 -4.43 3.12 20.16
CA ARG A 22 -4.26 2.07 21.18
C ARG A 22 -4.99 0.77 20.83
N ASP A 23 -6.02 0.81 20.00
CA ASP A 23 -6.73 -0.39 19.55
C ASP A 23 -5.79 -1.28 18.71
N PRO A 24 -5.52 -2.53 19.16
CA PRO A 24 -4.60 -3.44 18.46
C PRO A 24 -5.08 -3.80 17.05
N ARG A 25 -6.40 -3.78 16.79
CA ARG A 25 -6.98 -4.06 15.47
C ARG A 25 -6.73 -2.90 14.52
N LEU A 26 -7.05 -1.68 14.94
CA LEU A 26 -6.83 -0.47 14.13
C LEU A 26 -5.34 -0.24 13.88
N ARG A 27 -4.48 -0.45 14.88
CA ARG A 27 -3.01 -0.37 14.70
C ARG A 27 -2.51 -1.30 13.59
N ALA A 28 -3.00 -2.53 13.55
CA ALA A 28 -2.62 -3.48 12.51
C ALA A 28 -3.06 -2.99 11.13
N ILE A 29 -4.30 -2.49 11.01
CA ILE A 29 -4.84 -1.97 9.76
C ILE A 29 -4.05 -0.73 9.31
N PHE A 30 -3.72 0.19 10.22
CA PHE A 30 -2.88 1.34 9.91
C PHE A 30 -1.49 0.94 9.45
N LEU A 31 -0.87 -0.05 10.11
CA LEU A 31 0.45 -0.57 9.73
C LEU A 31 0.43 -1.16 8.31
N PHE A 32 -0.54 -2.03 8.00
CA PHE A 32 -0.65 -2.63 6.67
C PHE A 32 -1.03 -1.60 5.61
N SER A 33 -1.88 -0.64 5.96
CA SER A 33 -2.22 0.49 5.08
C SER A 33 -1.00 1.33 4.74
N GLY A 34 -0.19 1.67 5.75
CA GLY A 34 1.05 2.41 5.57
C GLY A 34 2.06 1.63 4.72
N LEU A 35 2.22 0.34 4.99
CA LEU A 35 3.15 -0.53 4.27
C LEU A 35 2.79 -0.64 2.77
N LEU A 36 1.50 -0.78 2.45
CA LEU A 36 1.02 -0.81 1.07
C LEU A 36 1.16 0.54 0.37
N ALA A 37 0.90 1.65 1.08
CA ALA A 37 1.11 2.99 0.56
C ALA A 37 2.59 3.25 0.28
N THR A 38 3.47 2.87 1.22
CA THR A 38 4.92 2.93 1.05
C THR A 38 5.39 2.18 -0.18
N GLY A 39 4.83 0.98 -0.43
CA GLY A 39 5.11 0.21 -1.65
C GLY A 39 4.73 0.98 -2.91
N TRP A 40 3.58 1.63 -2.91
CA TRP A 40 3.14 2.46 -4.03
C TRP A 40 4.10 3.62 -4.32
N ASP A 41 4.44 4.38 -3.26
CA ASP A 41 5.30 5.55 -3.37
C ASP A 41 6.72 5.18 -3.78
N LEU A 42 7.23 4.08 -3.20
CA LEU A 42 8.54 3.58 -3.56
C LEU A 42 8.62 3.25 -5.05
N TYR A 43 7.62 2.56 -5.59
CA TYR A 43 7.59 2.24 -7.01
C TYR A 43 7.60 3.50 -7.87
N ALA A 44 6.74 4.46 -7.56
CA ALA A 44 6.64 5.71 -8.31
C ALA A 44 7.95 6.52 -8.27
N PHE A 45 8.67 6.48 -7.15
CA PHE A 45 9.93 7.22 -6.95
C PHE A 45 11.14 6.46 -7.49
N VAL A 46 11.27 5.17 -7.19
CA VAL A 46 12.50 4.41 -7.47
C VAL A 46 12.53 3.87 -8.90
N MET A 47 11.37 3.55 -9.50
CA MET A 47 11.34 2.97 -10.85
C MET A 47 11.95 3.87 -11.93
N PRO A 48 11.69 5.19 -11.98
CA PRO A 48 12.38 6.08 -12.92
C PRO A 48 13.89 6.13 -12.70
N ILE A 49 14.33 6.18 -11.45
CA ILE A 49 15.77 6.23 -11.11
C ILE A 49 16.45 4.89 -11.46
N TYR A 50 15.82 3.78 -11.15
CA TYR A 50 16.32 2.45 -11.51
C TYR A 50 16.42 2.27 -13.02
N GLY A 51 15.36 2.63 -13.75
CA GLY A 51 15.31 2.54 -15.20
C GLY A 51 16.42 3.32 -15.88
N THR A 52 16.67 4.56 -15.44
CA THR A 52 17.78 5.39 -15.97
C THR A 52 19.15 4.78 -15.65
N ARG A 53 19.33 4.19 -14.48
CA ARG A 53 20.61 3.53 -14.11
C ARG A 53 20.94 2.31 -14.94
N ILE A 54 19.93 1.54 -15.36
CA ILE A 54 20.11 0.38 -16.25
C ILE A 54 20.08 0.76 -17.75
N GLY A 55 20.08 2.06 -18.07
CA GLY A 55 20.20 2.57 -19.43
C GLY A 55 18.90 2.59 -20.24
N LEU A 56 17.73 2.51 -19.60
CA LEU A 56 16.45 2.59 -20.30
C LEU A 56 16.14 4.04 -20.73
N SER A 57 15.56 4.17 -21.92
CA SER A 57 15.06 5.47 -22.38
C SER A 57 13.84 5.91 -21.56
N PRO A 58 13.58 7.23 -21.43
CA PRO A 58 12.38 7.72 -20.73
C PRO A 58 11.06 7.14 -21.25
N SER A 59 10.97 6.89 -22.56
CA SER A 59 9.78 6.26 -23.17
C SER A 59 9.58 4.83 -22.70
N VAL A 60 10.65 4.03 -22.59
CA VAL A 60 10.57 2.65 -22.09
C VAL A 60 10.19 2.65 -20.61
N ILE A 61 10.78 3.53 -19.80
CA ILE A 61 10.40 3.70 -18.39
C ILE A 61 8.90 4.04 -18.28
N GLY A 62 8.41 4.94 -19.13
CA GLY A 62 6.99 5.28 -19.20
C GLY A 62 6.10 4.08 -19.54
N ILE A 63 6.51 3.20 -20.46
CA ILE A 63 5.78 1.96 -20.79
C ILE A 63 5.74 1.01 -19.57
N VAL A 64 6.86 0.81 -18.89
CA VAL A 64 6.93 -0.02 -17.69
C VAL A 64 6.01 0.52 -16.60
N MET A 65 6.02 1.82 -16.33
CA MET A 65 5.13 2.45 -15.35
C MET A 65 3.65 2.42 -15.78
N SER A 66 3.38 2.53 -17.08
CA SER A 66 2.02 2.42 -17.61
C SER A 66 1.45 1.01 -17.44
N SER A 67 2.28 -0.03 -17.49
CA SER A 67 1.84 -1.41 -17.23
C SER A 67 1.35 -1.59 -15.79
N PHE A 68 2.00 -0.97 -14.83
CA PHE A 68 1.54 -0.91 -13.44
C PHE A 68 0.18 -0.20 -13.31
N ALA A 69 0.05 0.97 -13.95
CA ALA A 69 -1.19 1.74 -13.92
C ALA A 69 -2.35 0.96 -14.58
N LEU A 70 -2.09 0.32 -15.72
CA LEU A 70 -3.05 -0.54 -16.41
C LEU A 70 -3.50 -1.72 -15.53
N ALA A 71 -2.55 -2.42 -14.91
CA ALA A 71 -2.85 -3.52 -14.00
C ALA A 71 -3.72 -3.07 -12.81
N THR A 72 -3.39 -1.92 -12.22
CA THR A 72 -4.17 -1.31 -11.15
C THR A 72 -5.60 -0.98 -11.60
N PHE A 73 -5.76 -0.44 -12.79
CA PHE A 73 -7.07 -0.14 -13.35
C PHE A 73 -7.89 -1.43 -13.57
N VAL A 74 -7.28 -2.41 -14.23
CA VAL A 74 -7.92 -3.71 -14.54
C VAL A 74 -8.37 -4.40 -13.26
N VAL A 75 -7.48 -4.51 -12.25
CA VAL A 75 -7.83 -5.22 -11.02
C VAL A 75 -8.95 -4.52 -10.26
N ARG A 76 -8.99 -3.19 -10.27
CA ARG A 76 -10.09 -2.42 -9.63
C ARG A 76 -11.43 -2.66 -10.30
N LEU A 77 -11.45 -2.84 -11.61
CA LEU A 77 -12.67 -3.15 -12.36
C LEU A 77 -13.26 -4.51 -11.92
N PHE A 78 -12.41 -5.51 -11.67
CA PHE A 78 -12.82 -6.85 -11.22
C PHE A 78 -12.99 -6.98 -9.71
N MET A 79 -12.64 -5.95 -8.94
CA MET A 79 -12.68 -5.97 -7.48
C MET A 79 -14.04 -6.33 -6.88
N PRO A 80 -15.19 -5.85 -7.41
CA PRO A 80 -16.50 -6.23 -6.90
C PRO A 80 -16.79 -7.73 -7.01
N LEU A 81 -16.23 -8.41 -8.01
CA LEU A 81 -16.37 -9.86 -8.17
C LEU A 81 -15.51 -10.61 -7.15
N VAL A 82 -14.28 -10.15 -6.93
CA VAL A 82 -13.35 -10.74 -5.98
C VAL A 82 -13.85 -10.60 -4.55
N ALA A 83 -14.35 -9.42 -4.18
CA ALA A 83 -14.89 -9.11 -2.86
C ALA A 83 -16.08 -9.98 -2.46
N ARG A 84 -16.83 -10.54 -3.42
CA ARG A 84 -17.94 -11.47 -3.15
C ARG A 84 -17.51 -12.88 -2.77
N ARG A 85 -16.28 -13.28 -3.11
CA ARG A 85 -15.78 -14.67 -2.98
C ARG A 85 -14.62 -14.82 -2.01
N VAL A 86 -13.90 -13.73 -1.73
CA VAL A 86 -12.65 -13.77 -0.95
C VAL A 86 -12.73 -12.73 0.16
N SER A 87 -12.31 -13.09 1.37
CA SER A 87 -12.29 -12.15 2.50
C SER A 87 -11.29 -11.02 2.25
N GLU A 88 -11.59 -9.82 2.74
CA GLU A 88 -10.74 -8.64 2.58
C GLU A 88 -9.32 -8.89 3.10
N TRP A 89 -9.20 -9.58 4.23
CA TRP A 89 -7.90 -9.95 4.80
C TRP A 89 -7.08 -10.87 3.90
N THR A 90 -7.73 -11.83 3.22
CA THR A 90 -7.04 -12.70 2.25
C THR A 90 -6.44 -11.90 1.13
N VAL A 91 -7.21 -10.95 0.60
CA VAL A 91 -6.72 -10.06 -0.48
C VAL A 91 -5.57 -9.21 -0.01
N VAL A 92 -5.65 -8.61 1.19
CA VAL A 92 -4.56 -7.81 1.78
C VAL A 92 -3.29 -8.65 1.96
N CYS A 93 -3.41 -9.88 2.51
CA CYS A 93 -2.26 -10.78 2.65
C CYS A 93 -1.65 -11.14 1.29
N ALA A 94 -2.48 -11.52 0.31
CA ALA A 94 -2.02 -11.84 -1.03
C ALA A 94 -1.33 -10.65 -1.71
N ALA A 95 -1.88 -9.45 -1.54
CA ALA A 95 -1.31 -8.21 -2.06
C ALA A 95 0.09 -7.94 -1.50
N LEU A 96 0.27 -8.10 -0.17
CA LEU A 96 1.57 -7.92 0.49
C LEU A 96 2.61 -8.93 -0.02
N VAL A 97 2.21 -10.19 -0.18
CA VAL A 97 3.10 -11.25 -0.68
C VAL A 97 3.46 -11.01 -2.15
N ILE A 98 2.47 -10.74 -3.00
CA ILE A 98 2.69 -10.48 -4.44
C ILE A 98 3.60 -9.26 -4.62
N ALA A 99 3.34 -8.18 -3.90
CA ALA A 99 4.17 -6.98 -3.96
C ALA A 99 5.59 -7.25 -3.44
N GLY A 100 5.73 -7.99 -2.34
CA GLY A 100 7.03 -8.38 -1.79
C GLY A 100 7.85 -9.23 -2.77
N LEU A 101 7.22 -10.22 -3.44
CA LEU A 101 7.86 -11.02 -4.49
C LEU A 101 8.28 -10.16 -5.68
N ALA A 102 7.40 -9.29 -6.18
CA ALA A 102 7.73 -8.39 -7.27
C ALA A 102 8.93 -7.50 -6.92
N TYR A 103 8.94 -6.89 -5.73
CA TYR A 103 10.06 -6.08 -5.27
C TYR A 103 11.37 -6.85 -5.13
N SER A 104 11.34 -8.09 -4.68
CA SER A 104 12.55 -8.92 -4.55
C SER A 104 13.19 -9.26 -5.91
N LEU A 105 12.38 -9.34 -6.97
CA LEU A 105 12.82 -9.69 -8.31
C LEU A 105 13.30 -8.48 -9.14
N PHE A 106 12.81 -7.27 -8.88
CA PHE A 106 13.19 -6.07 -9.65
C PHE A 106 14.70 -5.89 -9.80
N PRO A 107 15.54 -5.98 -8.74
CA PRO A 107 16.99 -5.76 -8.88
C PRO A 107 17.72 -6.85 -9.67
N LEU A 108 17.07 -8.00 -9.88
CA LEU A 108 17.65 -9.16 -10.56
C LEU A 108 17.32 -9.18 -12.05
N VAL A 109 16.44 -8.29 -12.52
CA VAL A 109 15.86 -8.34 -13.86
C VAL A 109 16.14 -7.04 -14.60
N THR A 110 16.81 -7.15 -15.75
CA THR A 110 17.09 -6.02 -16.65
C THR A 110 16.28 -6.06 -17.97
N PRO A 111 15.82 -7.23 -18.50
CA PRO A 111 15.06 -7.28 -19.74
C PRO A 111 13.71 -6.54 -19.61
N VAL A 112 13.45 -5.63 -20.55
CA VAL A 112 12.25 -4.78 -20.56
C VAL A 112 10.92 -5.56 -20.47
N PRO A 113 10.73 -6.68 -21.20
CA PRO A 113 9.49 -7.45 -21.09
C PRO A 113 9.24 -8.01 -19.67
N LEU A 114 10.30 -8.40 -18.96
CA LEU A 114 10.18 -8.89 -17.59
C LEU A 114 9.91 -7.74 -16.60
N LEU A 115 10.50 -6.57 -16.83
CA LEU A 115 10.19 -5.37 -16.03
C LEU A 115 8.72 -4.96 -16.20
N ILE A 116 8.17 -5.04 -17.41
CA ILE A 116 6.75 -4.82 -17.70
C ILE A 116 5.89 -5.84 -16.93
N ALA A 117 6.25 -7.13 -16.98
CA ALA A 117 5.53 -8.19 -16.29
C ALA A 117 5.56 -8.01 -14.75
N LEU A 118 6.73 -7.68 -14.18
CA LEU A 118 6.88 -7.41 -12.75
C LEU A 118 6.09 -6.17 -12.32
N SER A 119 6.12 -5.10 -13.12
CA SER A 119 5.35 -3.88 -12.87
C SER A 119 3.85 -4.16 -12.92
N PHE A 120 3.40 -4.97 -13.88
CA PHE A 120 2.02 -5.42 -13.98
C PHE A 120 1.61 -6.24 -12.75
N LEU A 121 2.43 -7.20 -12.34
CA LEU A 121 2.20 -8.02 -11.16
C LEU A 121 2.11 -7.17 -9.88
N LEU A 122 3.02 -6.20 -9.73
CA LEU A 122 3.02 -5.25 -8.63
C LEU A 122 1.75 -4.38 -8.64
N GLY A 123 1.30 -3.94 -9.82
CA GLY A 123 0.07 -3.18 -10.01
C GLY A 123 -1.18 -3.97 -9.62
N ILE A 124 -1.24 -5.28 -9.89
CA ILE A 124 -2.30 -6.16 -9.39
C ILE A 124 -2.28 -6.19 -7.86
N GLY A 125 -1.13 -6.50 -7.25
CA GLY A 125 -1.01 -6.60 -5.80
C GLY A 125 -1.41 -5.31 -5.09
N LEU A 126 -0.76 -4.20 -5.40
CA LEU A 126 -1.03 -2.92 -4.73
C LEU A 126 -2.39 -2.32 -5.13
N GLY A 127 -2.85 -2.57 -6.35
CA GLY A 127 -4.12 -2.05 -6.87
C GLY A 127 -5.35 -2.63 -6.16
N CYS A 128 -5.34 -3.93 -5.82
CA CYS A 128 -6.44 -4.56 -5.09
C CYS A 128 -6.43 -4.25 -3.59
N ALA A 129 -5.28 -3.92 -3.01
CA ALA A 129 -5.12 -3.72 -1.59
C ALA A 129 -5.85 -2.49 -1.05
N GLN A 130 -5.82 -1.37 -1.79
CA GLN A 130 -6.38 -0.10 -1.34
C GLN A 130 -7.89 -0.16 -1.02
N PRO A 131 -8.77 -0.65 -1.90
CA PRO A 131 -10.20 -0.76 -1.59
C PRO A 131 -10.47 -1.77 -0.47
N MET A 132 -9.71 -2.86 -0.40
CA MET A 132 -9.89 -3.87 0.64
C MET A 132 -9.50 -3.36 2.02
N ILE A 133 -8.36 -2.65 2.13
CA ILE A 133 -7.94 -2.07 3.40
C ILE A 133 -8.94 -1.01 3.90
N MET A 134 -9.60 -0.28 3.00
CA MET A 134 -10.66 0.65 3.36
C MET A 134 -11.90 -0.09 3.86
N ALA A 135 -12.30 -1.20 3.24
CA ALA A 135 -13.40 -2.02 3.71
C ALA A 135 -13.13 -2.59 5.12
N VAL A 136 -11.93 -3.13 5.35
CA VAL A 136 -11.49 -3.61 6.67
C VAL A 136 -11.47 -2.46 7.69
N LEU A 137 -11.01 -1.28 7.30
CA LEU A 137 -10.96 -0.10 8.17
C LEU A 137 -12.36 0.33 8.60
N TYR A 138 -13.30 0.41 7.66
CA TYR A 138 -14.69 0.77 7.96
C TYR A 138 -15.36 -0.26 8.87
N SER A 139 -15.16 -1.57 8.62
CA SER A 139 -15.76 -2.64 9.43
C SER A 139 -15.16 -2.71 10.85
N ALA A 140 -13.91 -2.34 11.02
CA ALA A 140 -13.23 -2.30 12.31
C ALA A 140 -13.44 -0.98 13.08
N SER A 141 -13.97 0.05 12.43
CA SER A 141 -14.16 1.36 13.05
C SER A 141 -15.31 1.35 14.07
N PRO A 142 -15.14 1.99 15.23
CA PRO A 142 -16.24 2.17 16.18
C PRO A 142 -17.41 2.94 15.54
N PRO A 143 -18.65 2.61 15.89
CA PRO A 143 -19.83 3.30 15.36
C PRO A 143 -19.73 4.83 15.59
N GLY A 144 -20.01 5.61 14.55
CA GLY A 144 -19.97 7.07 14.60
C GLY A 144 -18.57 7.70 14.47
N ARG A 145 -17.47 6.90 14.49
CA ARG A 145 -16.08 7.41 14.43
C ARG A 145 -15.34 7.06 13.14
N GLN A 146 -16.05 6.59 12.11
CA GLN A 146 -15.44 6.20 10.84
C GLN A 146 -14.63 7.35 10.19
N GLY A 147 -15.15 8.58 10.28
CA GLY A 147 -14.46 9.77 9.76
C GLY A 147 -13.13 10.04 10.46
N GLU A 148 -13.07 9.90 11.80
CA GLU A 148 -11.84 10.06 12.57
C GLU A 148 -10.80 9.00 12.20
N VAL A 149 -11.22 7.73 12.10
CA VAL A 149 -10.33 6.62 11.72
C VAL A 149 -9.73 6.83 10.33
N VAL A 150 -10.55 7.28 9.37
CA VAL A 150 -10.08 7.63 8.02
C VAL A 150 -9.14 8.84 8.08
N GLY A 151 -9.45 9.86 8.89
CA GLY A 151 -8.60 11.03 9.10
C GLY A 151 -7.22 10.65 9.64
N VAL A 152 -7.16 9.81 10.68
CA VAL A 152 -5.90 9.29 11.24
C VAL A 152 -5.10 8.54 10.18
N ARG A 153 -5.75 7.63 9.43
CA ARG A 153 -5.09 6.91 8.34
C ARG A 153 -4.49 7.88 7.31
N THR A 154 -5.28 8.86 6.87
CA THR A 154 -4.84 9.85 5.87
C THR A 154 -3.66 10.66 6.37
N THR A 155 -3.67 11.09 7.63
CA THR A 155 -2.56 11.81 8.26
C THR A 155 -1.29 10.96 8.29
N LEU A 156 -1.39 9.69 8.69
CA LEU A 156 -0.26 8.76 8.69
C LEU A 156 0.29 8.53 7.28
N MET A 157 -0.58 8.38 6.29
CA MET A 157 -0.17 8.23 4.89
C MET A 157 0.53 9.47 4.36
N ASN A 158 -0.02 10.67 4.60
CA ASN A 158 0.60 11.92 4.17
C ASN A 158 1.97 12.17 4.84
N ALA A 159 2.10 11.83 6.11
CA ALA A 159 3.40 11.83 6.77
C ALA A 159 4.39 10.87 6.09
N SER A 160 3.94 9.64 5.77
CA SER A 160 4.75 8.67 5.03
C SER A 160 5.17 9.20 3.66
N HIS A 161 4.26 9.77 2.88
CA HIS A 161 4.56 10.38 1.56
C HIS A 161 5.63 11.48 1.63
N THR A 162 5.73 12.17 2.77
CA THR A 162 6.73 13.23 2.95
C THR A 162 8.09 12.67 3.36
N PHE A 163 8.13 11.75 4.33
CA PHE A 163 9.39 11.30 4.92
C PHE A 163 10.03 10.11 4.20
N LEU A 164 9.23 9.21 3.63
CA LEU A 164 9.75 7.98 3.00
C LEU A 164 10.61 8.23 1.76
N PRO A 165 10.28 9.15 0.84
CA PRO A 165 11.16 9.44 -0.30
C PRO A 165 12.55 9.93 0.13
N LEU A 166 12.63 10.73 1.20
CA LEU A 166 13.91 11.20 1.75
C LEU A 166 14.72 10.03 2.31
N LEU A 167 14.07 9.14 3.06
CA LEU A 167 14.72 7.94 3.60
C LEU A 167 15.20 7.01 2.49
N PHE A 168 14.35 6.71 1.51
CA PHE A 168 14.71 5.85 0.38
C PHE A 168 15.80 6.48 -0.50
N GLY A 169 15.76 7.80 -0.68
CA GLY A 169 16.80 8.54 -1.38
C GLY A 169 18.14 8.41 -0.68
N ALA A 170 18.19 8.62 0.63
CA ALA A 170 19.41 8.49 1.43
C ALA A 170 19.95 7.05 1.44
N VAL A 171 19.09 6.05 1.65
CA VAL A 171 19.48 4.63 1.61
C VAL A 171 19.95 4.21 0.22
N GLY A 172 19.25 4.64 -0.83
CA GLY A 172 19.60 4.35 -2.22
C GLY A 172 20.92 5.00 -2.66
N ALA A 173 21.25 6.18 -2.12
CA ALA A 173 22.52 6.85 -2.36
C ALA A 173 23.68 6.16 -1.63
N ALA A 174 23.46 5.72 -0.38
CA ALA A 174 24.51 5.12 0.46
C ALA A 174 24.77 3.64 0.12
N LEU A 175 23.73 2.85 -0.12
CA LEU A 175 23.81 1.40 -0.24
C LEU A 175 23.41 0.86 -1.62
N GLY A 176 23.01 1.74 -2.52
CA GLY A 176 22.52 1.37 -3.86
C GLY A 176 21.01 1.12 -3.93
N ILE A 177 20.45 1.30 -5.12
CA ILE A 177 19.00 1.19 -5.35
C ILE A 177 18.47 -0.24 -5.13
N GLY A 178 19.27 -1.27 -5.43
CA GLY A 178 18.88 -2.67 -5.20
C GLY A 178 18.53 -2.95 -3.74
N THR A 179 19.29 -2.37 -2.81
CA THR A 179 19.05 -2.52 -1.37
C THR A 179 17.68 -1.95 -0.96
N VAL A 180 17.25 -0.85 -1.58
CA VAL A 180 15.93 -0.25 -1.30
C VAL A 180 14.80 -1.19 -1.74
N PHE A 181 14.93 -1.83 -2.90
CA PHE A 181 13.97 -2.84 -3.36
C PHE A 181 13.89 -4.04 -2.40
N TRP A 182 15.02 -4.56 -1.96
CA TRP A 182 15.06 -5.70 -1.04
C TRP A 182 14.58 -5.36 0.36
N ALA A 183 14.90 -4.17 0.87
CA ALA A 183 14.35 -3.70 2.14
C ALA A 183 12.83 -3.63 2.09
N MET A 184 12.26 -3.08 1.01
CA MET A 184 10.81 -3.02 0.82
C MET A 184 10.20 -4.42 0.67
N ALA A 185 10.84 -5.31 -0.09
CA ALA A 185 10.42 -6.70 -0.22
C ALA A 185 10.34 -7.39 1.15
N ALA A 186 11.39 -7.25 1.97
CA ALA A 186 11.42 -7.82 3.32
C ALA A 186 10.31 -7.28 4.21
N MET A 187 10.07 -5.96 4.18
CA MET A 187 8.99 -5.32 4.94
C MET A 187 7.60 -5.82 4.50
N LEU A 188 7.35 -5.94 3.20
CA LEU A 188 6.08 -6.43 2.66
C LEU A 188 5.86 -7.91 2.97
N MET A 189 6.89 -8.74 2.84
CA MET A 189 6.82 -10.17 3.17
C MET A 189 6.58 -10.38 4.68
N ALA A 190 7.29 -9.65 5.53
CA ALA A 190 7.06 -9.66 6.97
C ALA A 190 5.63 -9.19 7.32
N GLY A 191 5.15 -8.13 6.65
CA GLY A 191 3.77 -7.67 6.77
C GLY A 191 2.75 -8.74 6.36
N GLY A 192 2.97 -9.42 5.23
CA GLY A 192 2.14 -10.52 4.76
C GLY A 192 2.09 -11.70 5.75
N TRP A 193 3.23 -12.07 6.31
CA TRP A 193 3.31 -13.11 7.33
C TRP A 193 2.58 -12.72 8.63
N LEU A 194 2.77 -11.48 9.10
CA LEU A 194 2.05 -10.97 10.27
C LEU A 194 0.53 -10.91 10.03
N ALA A 195 0.12 -10.46 8.85
CA ALA A 195 -1.29 -10.38 8.48
C ALA A 195 -1.94 -11.78 8.45
N ASN A 196 -1.21 -12.78 7.95
CA ASN A 196 -1.68 -14.17 7.93
C ASN A 196 -1.84 -14.78 9.33
N ARG A 197 -0.99 -14.39 10.29
CA ARG A 197 -1.11 -14.85 11.71
C ARG A 197 -2.29 -14.23 12.46
N ARG A 198 -2.88 -13.17 11.94
CA ARG A 198 -3.99 -12.45 12.58
C ARG A 198 -5.37 -12.78 11.99
N ARG A 199 -5.41 -13.72 11.03
CA ARG A 199 -6.62 -14.40 10.58
C ARG A 199 -7.12 -15.33 11.68
#